data_e34e448ea74285b4871eaac9cfd8b95f
#
_entry.id   e34e448ea74285b4871eaac9cfd8b95f
#
_cell.length_a   1.000
_cell.length_b   1.000
_cell.length_c   1.000
_cell.angle_alpha   90.00
_cell.angle_beta   90.00
_cell.angle_gamma   90.00
#
_symmetry.space_group_name_H-M   'P 1'
#
loop_
_entity.id
_entity.type
_entity.pdbx_description
1 polymer ?
#
loop_
_entity_poly.entity_id
_entity_poly.type
_entity_poly.pdbx_seq_one_letter_code
_entity_poly.pdbx_strand_id
1 'polypeptide(L)'
;MIETNTFGATTIAQDDYKMPELAREMNLAAAKLAKQACDEFSTPDKPRFVAGAVGPTPKTASISPDVNDPAVRNVTFEQLRQAYKEQVEALYEGGADVFLVETIFDTLNAKAALFAIQNVCKEKNIKMP
;
A
#
# COMPACT_ATOMS: atom_id res chain seq x y z
N MET A 1 -4.05 -15.77 -8.53
CA MET A 1 -3.39 -14.62 -7.92
C MET A 1 -3.42 -14.81 -6.41
N ILE A 2 -2.35 -14.43 -5.71
CA ILE A 2 -2.28 -14.41 -4.24
C ILE A 2 -2.18 -12.96 -3.83
N GLU A 3 -3.02 -12.54 -2.89
CA GLU A 3 -3.00 -11.21 -2.30
C GLU A 3 -2.14 -11.20 -1.03
N THR A 4 -1.37 -10.13 -0.84
CA THR A 4 -0.60 -9.95 0.38
C THR A 4 -1.50 -9.50 1.54
N ASN A 5 -1.18 -9.89 2.76
CA ASN A 5 -1.90 -9.44 3.97
C ASN A 5 -1.40 -8.06 4.45
N THR A 6 -1.31 -7.09 3.54
CA THR A 6 -0.73 -5.75 3.78
C THR A 6 -1.74 -4.62 3.74
N PHE A 7 -3.03 -4.94 3.80
CA PHE A 7 -4.14 -3.99 3.74
C PHE A 7 -3.94 -2.75 4.62
N GLY A 8 -3.58 -2.93 5.89
CA GLY A 8 -3.34 -1.86 6.85
C GLY A 8 -1.86 -1.62 7.18
N ALA A 9 -0.93 -1.99 6.30
CA ALA A 9 0.50 -1.97 6.61
C ALA A 9 1.21 -0.67 6.18
N THR A 10 0.54 0.49 6.32
CA THR A 10 1.17 1.80 6.15
C THR A 10 1.77 2.30 7.46
N THR A 11 2.77 3.19 7.40
CA THR A 11 3.32 3.86 8.60
C THR A 11 2.24 4.58 9.40
N ILE A 12 1.26 5.20 8.72
CA ILE A 12 0.13 5.90 9.37
C ILE A 12 -0.77 4.92 10.15
N ALA A 13 -1.03 3.74 9.60
CA ALA A 13 -1.85 2.73 10.28
C ALA A 13 -1.09 2.05 11.42
N GLN A 14 0.21 1.80 11.25
CA GLN A 14 1.05 1.19 12.27
C GLN A 14 1.38 2.15 13.44
N ASP A 15 1.25 3.47 13.22
CA ASP A 15 1.38 4.48 14.28
C ASP A 15 0.33 4.29 15.41
N ASP A 16 -0.86 3.81 15.07
CA ASP A 16 -1.91 3.49 16.05
C ASP A 16 -1.47 2.37 17.03
N TYR A 17 -0.56 1.52 16.60
CA TYR A 17 0.06 0.45 17.39
C TYR A 17 1.43 0.82 17.94
N LYS A 18 1.89 2.07 17.71
CA LYS A 18 3.23 2.56 18.08
C LYS A 18 4.39 1.75 17.46
N MET A 19 4.18 1.29 16.24
CA MET A 19 5.13 0.48 15.46
C MET A 19 5.26 0.95 14.00
N PRO A 20 5.26 2.27 13.70
CA PRO A 20 5.34 2.74 12.31
C PRO A 20 6.62 2.29 11.61
N GLU A 21 7.72 2.08 12.35
CA GLU A 21 9.00 1.62 11.83
C GLU A 21 8.95 0.20 11.25
N LEU A 22 7.96 -0.61 11.65
CA LEU A 22 7.80 -1.97 11.13
C LEU A 22 7.04 -2.03 9.81
N ALA A 23 6.39 -0.95 9.38
CA ALA A 23 5.56 -0.94 8.19
C ALA A 23 6.31 -1.46 6.95
N ARG A 24 7.55 -1.00 6.73
CA ARG A 24 8.36 -1.45 5.60
C ARG A 24 8.69 -2.93 5.66
N GLU A 25 9.12 -3.42 6.82
CA GLU A 25 9.47 -4.84 7.02
C GLU A 25 8.25 -5.74 6.82
N MET A 26 7.10 -5.36 7.35
CA MET A 26 5.83 -6.10 7.19
C MET A 26 5.45 -6.26 5.71
N ASN A 27 5.48 -5.19 4.94
CA ASN A 27 5.17 -5.22 3.51
C ASN A 27 6.16 -6.09 2.73
N LEU A 28 7.45 -5.93 3.00
CA LEU A 28 8.50 -6.71 2.35
C LEU A 28 8.37 -8.20 2.65
N ALA A 29 8.16 -8.56 3.92
CA ALA A 29 8.01 -9.95 4.35
C ALA A 29 6.75 -10.60 3.75
N ALA A 30 5.62 -9.90 3.78
CA ALA A 30 4.35 -10.39 3.23
C ALA A 30 4.44 -10.65 1.72
N ALA A 31 5.05 -9.72 0.97
CA ALA A 31 5.25 -9.89 -0.46
C ALA A 31 6.19 -11.06 -0.78
N LYS A 32 7.29 -11.23 -0.03
CA LYS A 32 8.20 -12.38 -0.19
C LYS A 32 7.51 -13.71 0.08
N LEU A 33 6.69 -13.80 1.12
CA LEU A 33 5.92 -15.02 1.43
C LEU A 33 4.93 -15.36 0.32
N ALA A 34 4.19 -14.35 -0.18
CA ALA A 34 3.28 -14.52 -1.29
C ALA A 34 4.01 -14.94 -2.57
N LYS A 35 5.19 -14.36 -2.83
CA LYS A 35 6.03 -14.71 -4.00
C LYS A 35 6.54 -16.14 -3.91
N GLN A 36 7.02 -16.56 -2.76
CA GLN A 36 7.45 -17.93 -2.53
C GLN A 36 6.32 -18.93 -2.81
N ALA A 37 5.11 -18.66 -2.32
CA ALA A 37 3.95 -19.51 -2.60
C ALA A 37 3.57 -19.49 -4.11
N CYS A 38 3.63 -18.33 -4.77
CA CYS A 38 3.40 -18.26 -6.21
C CYS A 38 4.41 -19.12 -6.98
N ASP A 39 5.68 -19.05 -6.63
CA ASP A 39 6.75 -19.80 -7.31
C ASP A 39 6.60 -21.32 -7.09
N GLU A 40 6.22 -21.74 -5.89
CA GLU A 40 5.96 -23.15 -5.55
C GLU A 40 4.79 -23.75 -6.34
N PHE A 41 3.70 -22.98 -6.52
CA PHE A 41 2.47 -23.48 -7.14
C PHE A 41 2.27 -23.06 -8.61
N SER A 42 3.21 -22.30 -9.19
CA SER A 42 3.16 -21.93 -10.61
C SER A 42 3.54 -23.10 -11.50
N THR A 43 2.83 -23.20 -12.63
CA THR A 43 3.20 -24.09 -13.74
C THR A 43 3.23 -23.29 -15.04
N PRO A 44 3.89 -23.78 -16.11
CA PRO A 44 3.90 -23.06 -17.41
C PRO A 44 2.49 -22.74 -17.92
N ASP A 45 1.52 -23.64 -17.69
CA ASP A 45 0.12 -23.47 -18.14
C ASP A 45 -0.72 -22.65 -17.15
N LYS A 46 -0.28 -22.50 -15.92
CA LYS A 46 -1.01 -21.80 -14.84
C LYS A 46 -0.06 -20.96 -13.99
N PRO A 47 0.45 -19.84 -14.52
CA PRO A 47 1.29 -18.93 -13.74
C PRO A 47 0.50 -18.31 -12.58
N ARG A 48 1.18 -18.02 -11.48
CA ARG A 48 0.62 -17.35 -10.31
C ARG A 48 1.29 -15.99 -10.13
N PHE A 49 0.52 -15.02 -9.65
CA PHE A 49 0.96 -13.64 -9.49
C PHE A 49 0.65 -13.16 -8.09
N VAL A 50 1.49 -12.27 -7.59
CA VAL A 50 1.32 -11.60 -6.29
C VAL A 50 0.65 -10.25 -6.48
N ALA A 51 -0.50 -10.06 -5.83
CA ALA A 51 -1.15 -8.76 -5.70
C ALA A 51 -0.74 -8.12 -4.37
N GLY A 52 0.00 -7.03 -4.46
CA GLY A 52 0.35 -6.20 -3.30
C GLY A 52 -0.83 -5.35 -2.88
N ALA A 53 -1.47 -5.70 -1.76
CA ALA A 53 -2.64 -4.99 -1.25
C ALA A 53 -2.25 -3.63 -0.67
N VAL A 54 -2.92 -2.57 -1.16
CA VAL A 54 -2.79 -1.18 -0.73
C VAL A 54 -4.17 -0.69 -0.30
N GLY A 55 -4.43 -0.75 0.99
CA GLY A 55 -5.73 -0.42 1.58
C GLY A 55 -5.83 1.02 2.10
N PRO A 56 -6.93 1.35 2.79
CA PRO A 56 -7.13 2.66 3.38
C PRO A 56 -6.22 2.90 4.59
N THR A 57 -6.13 4.16 5.01
CA THR A 57 -5.53 4.53 6.29
C THR A 57 -6.62 4.93 7.29
N PRO A 58 -6.36 4.84 8.62
CA PRO A 58 -7.31 5.27 9.64
C PRO A 58 -7.55 6.79 9.62
N LYS A 59 -6.65 7.56 8.99
CA LYS A 59 -6.78 9.01 8.82
C LYS A 59 -7.20 9.33 7.39
N THR A 60 -8.10 10.31 7.23
CA THR A 60 -8.65 10.74 5.94
C THR A 60 -8.28 12.18 5.63
N ALA A 61 -7.96 12.46 4.36
CA ALA A 61 -7.54 13.81 3.93
C ALA A 61 -8.71 14.69 3.51
N SER A 62 -9.88 14.14 3.17
CA SER A 62 -11.04 14.93 2.75
C SER A 62 -12.15 15.02 3.81
N ILE A 63 -12.14 14.14 4.82
CA ILE A 63 -13.16 14.12 5.88
C ILE A 63 -12.56 14.71 7.17
N SER A 64 -13.29 15.65 7.79
CA SER A 64 -12.89 16.18 9.08
C SER A 64 -13.10 15.16 10.19
N PRO A 65 -12.12 14.96 11.08
CA PRO A 65 -12.31 14.17 12.30
C PRO A 65 -13.11 14.91 13.38
N ASP A 66 -13.31 16.23 13.24
CA ASP A 66 -14.07 17.05 14.17
C ASP A 66 -15.43 17.43 13.57
N VAL A 67 -16.51 17.03 14.24
CA VAL A 67 -17.89 17.32 13.79
C VAL A 67 -18.24 18.80 13.88
N ASN A 68 -17.54 19.58 14.71
CA ASN A 68 -17.78 21.01 14.92
C ASN A 68 -16.92 21.90 14.04
N ASP A 69 -15.84 21.36 13.46
CA ASP A 69 -14.98 22.11 12.55
C ASP A 69 -14.70 21.30 11.26
N PRO A 70 -15.41 21.60 10.17
CA PRO A 70 -15.26 20.88 8.92
C PRO A 70 -13.91 21.14 8.21
N ALA A 71 -13.12 22.12 8.68
CA ALA A 71 -11.82 22.43 8.09
C ALA A 71 -10.66 21.60 8.66
N VAL A 72 -10.83 21.01 9.83
CA VAL A 72 -9.79 20.20 10.48
C VAL A 72 -9.43 18.97 9.64
N ARG A 73 -8.14 18.70 9.54
CA ARG A 73 -7.57 17.48 8.95
C ARG A 73 -6.50 16.90 9.87
N ASN A 74 -6.51 15.58 10.03
CA ASN A 74 -5.52 14.87 10.85
C ASN A 74 -4.40 14.24 10.02
N VAL A 75 -4.45 14.40 8.71
CA VAL A 75 -3.41 13.97 7.78
C VAL A 75 -3.44 14.85 6.53
N THR A 76 -2.27 15.11 5.96
CA THR A 76 -2.13 15.82 4.68
C THR A 76 -2.00 14.83 3.52
N PHE A 77 -2.27 15.30 2.30
CA PHE A 77 -2.03 14.53 1.08
C PHE A 77 -0.58 14.04 0.98
N GLU A 78 0.38 14.89 1.33
CA GLU A 78 1.80 14.55 1.25
C GLU A 78 2.21 13.47 2.25
N GLN A 79 1.67 13.50 3.47
CA GLN A 79 1.89 12.44 4.46
C GLN A 79 1.33 11.10 3.99
N LEU A 80 0.12 11.10 3.40
CA LEU A 80 -0.48 9.91 2.81
C LEU A 80 0.37 9.39 1.65
N ARG A 81 0.75 10.27 0.72
CA ARG A 81 1.58 9.93 -0.43
C ARG A 81 2.89 9.27 0.00
N GLN A 82 3.54 9.82 1.03
CA GLN A 82 4.80 9.27 1.54
C GLN A 82 4.60 7.89 2.19
N ALA A 83 3.57 7.72 3.01
CA ALA A 83 3.25 6.44 3.63
C ALA A 83 2.92 5.35 2.59
N TYR A 84 2.13 5.68 1.58
CA TYR A 84 1.85 4.78 0.48
C TYR A 84 3.07 4.50 -0.39
N LYS A 85 3.95 5.48 -0.61
CA LYS A 85 5.19 5.27 -1.36
C LYS A 85 6.07 4.22 -0.69
N GLU A 86 6.27 4.33 0.62
CA GLU A 86 7.06 3.36 1.39
C GLU A 86 6.46 1.95 1.32
N GLN A 87 5.14 1.82 1.44
CA GLN A 87 4.43 0.56 1.30
C GLN A 87 4.64 -0.05 -0.08
N VAL A 88 4.41 0.73 -1.14
CA VAL A 88 4.52 0.30 -2.54
C VAL A 88 5.96 -0.13 -2.89
N GLU A 89 6.95 0.62 -2.43
CA GLU A 89 8.37 0.28 -2.62
C GLU A 89 8.70 -1.08 -1.98
N ALA A 90 8.26 -1.30 -0.75
CA ALA A 90 8.52 -2.55 -0.04
C ALA A 90 7.79 -3.75 -0.68
N LEU A 91 6.54 -3.55 -1.14
CA LEU A 91 5.78 -4.57 -1.87
C LEU A 91 6.47 -4.95 -3.19
N TYR A 92 6.94 -3.96 -3.96
CA TYR A 92 7.69 -4.19 -5.19
C TYR A 92 8.99 -4.97 -4.93
N GLU A 93 9.77 -4.54 -3.95
CA GLU A 93 11.04 -5.20 -3.57
C GLU A 93 10.81 -6.63 -3.05
N GLY A 94 9.65 -6.89 -2.45
CA GLY A 94 9.24 -8.21 -2.01
C GLY A 94 8.75 -9.14 -3.12
N GLY A 95 8.55 -8.62 -4.35
CA GLY A 95 8.17 -9.40 -5.52
C GLY A 95 6.68 -9.34 -5.87
N ALA A 96 5.97 -8.27 -5.50
CA ALA A 96 4.62 -8.03 -6.00
C ALA A 96 4.65 -7.83 -7.52
N ASP A 97 3.72 -8.48 -8.22
CA ASP A 97 3.56 -8.41 -9.67
C ASP A 97 2.54 -7.34 -10.09
N VAL A 98 1.64 -6.96 -9.19
CA VAL A 98 0.57 -5.96 -9.39
C VAL A 98 0.28 -5.25 -8.07
N PHE A 99 -0.12 -3.97 -8.13
CA PHE A 99 -0.61 -3.24 -6.96
C PHE A 99 -2.14 -3.22 -6.94
N LEU A 100 -2.72 -3.75 -5.87
CA LEU A 100 -4.16 -3.77 -5.66
C LEU A 100 -4.57 -2.64 -4.71
N VAL A 101 -4.97 -1.50 -5.30
CA VAL A 101 -5.56 -0.39 -4.51
C VAL A 101 -7.02 -0.72 -4.23
N GLU A 102 -7.35 -0.94 -2.97
CA GLU A 102 -8.67 -1.47 -2.60
C GLU A 102 -9.28 -0.76 -1.39
N THR A 103 -10.60 -0.78 -1.34
CA THR A 103 -11.43 -0.42 -0.17
C THR A 103 -11.18 1.02 0.35
N ILE A 104 -10.52 1.87 -0.42
CA ILE A 104 -10.24 3.26 -0.06
C ILE A 104 -11.47 4.12 -0.39
N PHE A 105 -12.25 4.46 0.64
CA PHE A 105 -13.47 5.26 0.48
C PHE A 105 -13.23 6.77 0.37
N ASP A 106 -12.11 7.29 0.91
CA ASP A 106 -11.71 8.68 0.73
C ASP A 106 -10.97 8.85 -0.60
N THR A 107 -11.58 9.59 -1.54
CA THR A 107 -11.02 9.76 -2.88
C THR A 107 -9.68 10.49 -2.89
N LEU A 108 -9.40 11.34 -1.90
CA LEU A 108 -8.11 12.01 -1.80
C LEU A 108 -7.02 11.05 -1.32
N ASN A 109 -7.37 10.14 -0.40
CA ASN A 109 -6.48 9.04 0.01
C ASN A 109 -6.19 8.13 -1.20
N ALA A 110 -7.21 7.74 -1.96
CA ALA A 110 -7.03 6.93 -3.17
C ALA A 110 -6.11 7.61 -4.20
N LYS A 111 -6.28 8.92 -4.42
CA LYS A 111 -5.38 9.69 -5.29
C LYS A 111 -3.95 9.69 -4.76
N ALA A 112 -3.74 9.80 -3.44
CA ALA A 112 -2.40 9.76 -2.85
C ALA A 112 -1.73 8.41 -3.08
N ALA A 113 -2.48 7.29 -2.94
CA ALA A 113 -1.99 5.94 -3.22
C ALA A 113 -1.59 5.77 -4.70
N LEU A 114 -2.48 6.15 -5.62
CA LEU A 114 -2.22 6.07 -7.07
C LEU A 114 -1.02 6.95 -7.48
N PHE A 115 -0.91 8.14 -6.89
CA PHE A 115 0.21 9.04 -7.16
C PHE A 115 1.54 8.48 -6.62
N ALA A 116 1.51 7.84 -5.45
CA ALA A 116 2.65 7.14 -4.89
C ALA A 116 3.12 5.99 -5.81
N ILE A 117 2.19 5.17 -6.30
CA ILE A 117 2.48 4.09 -7.26
C ILE A 117 3.13 4.64 -8.53
N GLN A 118 2.55 5.71 -9.12
CA GLN A 118 3.11 6.33 -10.32
C GLN A 118 4.52 6.85 -10.09
N ASN A 119 4.80 7.46 -8.93
CA ASN A 119 6.12 7.95 -8.57
C ASN A 119 7.13 6.80 -8.48
N VAL A 120 6.80 5.72 -7.78
CA VAL A 120 7.66 4.53 -7.66
C VAL A 120 7.93 3.92 -9.03
N CYS A 121 6.89 3.75 -9.86
CA CYS A 121 7.05 3.24 -11.22
C CYS A 121 7.99 4.11 -12.06
N LYS A 122 7.86 5.43 -11.97
CA LYS A 122 8.73 6.38 -12.67
C LYS A 122 10.17 6.35 -12.16
N GLU A 123 10.37 6.40 -10.85
CA GLU A 123 11.70 6.41 -10.22
C GLU A 123 12.48 5.13 -10.48
N LYS A 124 11.80 3.99 -10.46
CA LYS A 124 12.39 2.68 -10.71
C LYS A 124 12.38 2.27 -12.19
N ASN A 125 11.82 3.11 -13.08
CA ASN A 125 11.67 2.85 -14.52
C ASN A 125 10.97 1.51 -14.82
N ILE A 126 9.88 1.24 -14.12
CA ILE A 126 9.09 0.01 -14.25
C ILE A 126 7.67 0.33 -14.71
N LYS A 127 7.02 -0.68 -15.29
CA LYS A 127 5.59 -0.65 -15.60
C LYS A 127 4.93 -1.78 -14.84
N MET A 128 4.05 -1.43 -13.91
CA MET A 128 3.24 -2.37 -13.15
C MET A 128 1.77 -2.03 -13.28
N PRO A 129 0.91 -3.04 -13.48
CA PRO A 129 -0.54 -2.85 -13.42
C PRO A 129 -1.03 -2.58 -12.01
#